data_c7bd784898858040de10675aa7767bc0
#
_entry.id   c7bd784898858040de10675aa7767bc0
#
_cell.length_a   1.000
_cell.length_b   1.000
_cell.length_c   1.000
_cell.angle_alpha   90.00
_cell.angle_beta   90.00
_cell.angle_gamma   90.00
#
_symmetry.space_group_name_H-M   'P 1'
#
loop_
_entity.id
_entity.type
_entity.pdbx_description
1 polymer ?
#
loop_
_entity_poly.entity_id
_entity_poly.type
_entity_poly.pdbx_seq_one_letter_code
_entity_poly.pdbx_strand_id
1 'polypeptide(L)'
;MRKNGFLLIIMILFLTSCATNRVSDSQWTYSHHEGYLKESNDIRYYFIDENGEEHSFSMLIDQDYSLQNKLKIGENFFLSFKDDTILDLEEVDKNTSYFTPIVSGTPGEKTIKNLLSTAFSPVGSTLYVYGGGWNWQDNGSGNEARSIGLSKEWASFFYSQDTWYNFRDERYYPQGGVNQCHDKGLDCSGYIGWILYNVFNTEDGNDGFVGSSTKMAKRLSEKGLGEWTQDYTLEDIKPGDIISISGHVWMAVGVCSDGSVIAIHSTASESREGNEGGGPELSAVATSKDSEAYRIADYYMSTYYPEWYNRYPVALKDPDVYFLKEGENMGKFSWYIDKVNGMSDPDGYLEMSPEEILSDLFK
;
A
#
# COMPACT_ATOMS: atom_id res chain seq x y z
N MET A 1 17.66 -0.65 55.39
CA MET A 1 16.59 0.08 54.73
C MET A 1 16.57 -0.37 53.31
N ARG A 2 15.60 -1.20 52.90
CA ARG A 2 15.41 -1.60 51.50
C ARG A 2 14.83 -0.40 50.76
N LYS A 3 15.59 0.18 49.85
CA LYS A 3 15.04 1.10 48.87
C LYS A 3 14.20 0.26 47.92
N ASN A 4 12.89 0.46 47.93
CA ASN A 4 12.05 -0.01 46.89
C ASN A 4 12.47 0.72 45.61
N GLY A 5 13.19 0.02 44.75
CA GLY A 5 13.45 0.51 43.41
C GLY A 5 12.08 0.64 42.70
N PHE A 6 11.79 1.82 42.21
CA PHE A 6 10.62 2.02 41.38
C PHE A 6 10.85 1.26 40.08
N LEU A 7 10.00 0.29 39.87
CA LEU A 7 9.91 -0.36 38.59
C LEU A 7 9.19 0.63 37.66
N LEU A 8 9.90 1.23 36.76
CA LEU A 8 9.36 2.07 35.70
C LEU A 8 9.73 1.43 34.37
N ILE A 9 8.78 1.32 33.56
CA ILE A 9 8.85 0.51 32.37
C ILE A 9 8.47 1.33 31.17
N ILE A 10 9.20 1.26 30.08
CA ILE A 10 8.96 2.04 28.88
C ILE A 10 9.08 1.22 27.61
N MET A 11 8.14 1.41 26.77
CA MET A 11 8.02 0.90 25.45
C MET A 11 7.73 1.99 24.45
N ILE A 12 8.19 1.93 23.28
CA ILE A 12 8.17 3.04 22.36
C ILE A 12 7.97 2.66 20.93
N LEU A 13 7.17 3.38 20.23
CA LEU A 13 6.89 3.33 18.88
C LEU A 13 7.43 4.39 18.02
N PHE A 14 7.26 4.07 16.87
CA PHE A 14 7.74 4.64 15.71
C PHE A 14 6.80 5.40 14.93
N LEU A 15 7.21 6.53 14.77
CA LEU A 15 7.17 7.15 13.52
C LEU A 15 8.59 7.52 13.15
N THR A 16 9.27 6.65 12.49
CA THR A 16 10.01 7.24 11.45
C THR A 16 9.04 7.34 10.32
N SER A 17 8.69 8.47 9.96
CA SER A 17 8.75 8.71 8.56
C SER A 17 9.98 7.95 8.09
N CYS A 18 9.94 7.27 6.97
CA CYS A 18 11.16 6.93 6.30
C CYS A 18 11.97 8.20 6.02
N ALA A 19 11.73 9.28 6.71
CA ALA A 19 12.35 10.57 6.56
C ALA A 19 13.79 10.48 7.02
N THR A 20 14.67 10.58 6.06
CA THR A 20 16.10 10.70 6.29
C THR A 20 16.37 11.96 7.08
N ASN A 21 16.69 11.83 8.33
CA ASN A 21 17.45 12.88 8.95
C ASN A 21 18.72 13.07 8.13
N ARG A 22 18.90 14.23 7.54
CA ARG A 22 20.13 14.67 6.90
C ARG A 22 21.24 14.75 7.96
N VAL A 23 21.80 13.61 8.32
CA VAL A 23 23.02 13.55 9.13
C VAL A 23 24.03 12.72 8.35
N SER A 24 25.17 13.35 8.13
CA SER A 24 26.34 12.81 7.45
C SER A 24 26.79 11.46 7.99
N ASP A 25 27.10 10.55 7.08
CA ASP A 25 28.04 9.43 7.17
C ASP A 25 28.26 8.76 8.53
N SER A 26 27.23 8.20 9.14
CA SER A 26 27.40 7.13 10.10
C SER A 26 26.41 6.03 9.77
N GLN A 27 26.88 4.79 9.73
CA GLN A 27 26.05 3.60 9.56
C GLN A 27 25.14 3.47 10.79
N TRP A 28 23.88 3.87 10.66
CA TRP A 28 22.89 3.70 11.71
C TRP A 28 22.06 2.45 11.41
N THR A 29 21.93 1.59 12.39
CA THR A 29 21.04 0.45 12.33
C THR A 29 19.72 0.81 12.97
N TYR A 30 18.61 0.67 12.22
CA TYR A 30 17.25 0.82 12.74
C TYR A 30 16.62 -0.56 12.84
N SER A 31 15.88 -0.81 13.91
CA SER A 31 15.06 -1.99 14.07
C SER A 31 13.67 -1.61 14.56
N HIS A 32 12.68 -2.38 14.16
CA HIS A 32 11.29 -2.18 14.50
C HIS A 32 10.75 -3.44 15.13
N HIS A 33 10.08 -3.34 16.27
CA HIS A 33 9.51 -4.46 16.96
C HIS A 33 8.14 -4.12 17.55
N GLU A 34 7.19 -5.01 17.40
CA GLU A 34 5.95 -5.02 18.18
C GLU A 34 6.16 -5.96 19.36
N GLY A 35 5.66 -5.59 20.53
CA GLY A 35 5.77 -6.45 21.71
C GLY A 35 5.26 -5.79 22.97
N TYR A 36 5.68 -6.28 24.11
CA TYR A 36 5.29 -5.74 25.40
C TYR A 36 6.49 -5.56 26.30
N LEU A 37 6.35 -4.64 27.20
CA LEU A 37 7.36 -4.34 28.14
C LEU A 37 7.30 -5.26 29.35
N LYS A 38 8.41 -5.87 29.64
CA LYS A 38 8.57 -6.83 30.70
C LYS A 38 8.91 -6.18 32.05
N GLU A 39 9.94 -5.36 32.08
CA GLU A 39 10.40 -4.71 33.30
C GLU A 39 11.35 -3.53 32.98
N SER A 40 11.57 -2.66 33.96
CA SER A 40 12.59 -1.62 33.88
C SER A 40 13.35 -1.52 35.19
N ASN A 41 14.55 -0.95 35.13
CA ASN A 41 15.25 -0.46 36.30
C ASN A 41 15.67 1.00 36.03
N ASP A 42 16.33 1.65 37.02
CA ASP A 42 16.66 3.08 36.96
C ASP A 42 17.45 3.53 35.71
N ILE A 43 17.89 2.60 34.87
CA ILE A 43 18.78 2.86 33.75
C ILE A 43 18.36 2.13 32.46
N ARG A 44 17.71 0.98 32.56
CA ARG A 44 17.38 0.12 31.41
C ARG A 44 15.93 -0.37 31.42
N TYR A 45 15.42 -0.55 30.21
CA TYR A 45 14.10 -1.07 29.90
C TYR A 45 14.24 -2.38 29.17
N TYR A 46 13.39 -3.34 29.46
CA TYR A 46 13.39 -4.68 28.87
C TYR A 46 12.08 -4.91 28.18
N PHE A 47 12.16 -5.32 26.95
CA PHE A 47 11.05 -5.50 26.04
C PHE A 47 11.06 -6.90 25.45
N ILE A 48 9.89 -7.49 25.31
CA ILE A 48 9.70 -8.76 24.59
C ILE A 48 8.98 -8.47 23.30
N ASP A 49 9.60 -8.80 22.16
CA ASP A 49 9.02 -8.62 20.86
C ASP A 49 8.00 -9.71 20.49
N GLU A 50 7.40 -9.58 19.31
CA GLU A 50 6.40 -10.52 18.79
C GLU A 50 6.94 -11.94 18.57
N ASN A 51 8.26 -12.12 18.52
CA ASN A 51 8.94 -13.42 18.40
C ASN A 51 9.29 -14.01 19.78
N GLY A 52 9.09 -13.23 20.85
CA GLY A 52 9.45 -13.61 22.22
C GLY A 52 10.90 -13.33 22.57
N GLU A 53 11.63 -12.56 21.76
CA GLU A 53 13.00 -12.16 22.02
C GLU A 53 13.03 -10.94 22.96
N GLU A 54 14.00 -10.95 23.90
CA GLU A 54 14.17 -9.87 24.87
C GLU A 54 15.19 -8.84 24.35
N HIS A 55 14.75 -7.59 24.28
CA HIS A 55 15.57 -6.43 23.95
C HIS A 55 15.76 -5.55 25.18
N SER A 56 16.90 -4.91 25.31
CA SER A 56 17.15 -3.95 26.39
C SER A 56 17.75 -2.67 25.85
N PHE A 57 17.34 -1.53 26.42
CA PHE A 57 17.78 -0.21 26.00
C PHE A 57 17.84 0.78 27.15
N SER A 58 18.62 1.83 26.94
CA SER A 58 18.73 2.97 27.87
C SER A 58 18.01 4.17 27.30
N MET A 59 17.28 4.90 28.12
CA MET A 59 16.69 6.18 27.74
C MET A 59 17.63 7.31 28.14
N LEU A 60 17.84 8.27 27.23
CA LEU A 60 18.47 9.53 27.60
C LEU A 60 17.45 10.37 28.39
N ILE A 61 17.79 10.72 29.61
CA ILE A 61 16.90 11.32 30.62
C ILE A 61 16.35 12.69 30.22
N ASP A 62 16.87 13.32 29.18
CA ASP A 62 16.54 14.68 28.77
C ASP A 62 15.36 14.81 27.78
N GLN A 63 14.72 13.70 27.41
CA GLN A 63 13.62 13.75 26.46
C GLN A 63 12.30 13.42 27.14
N ASP A 64 11.57 14.47 27.36
CA ASP A 64 10.13 14.57 27.58
C ASP A 64 9.46 13.71 28.68
N TYR A 65 9.24 14.33 29.82
CA TYR A 65 8.40 13.81 30.91
C TYR A 65 6.99 13.35 30.47
N SER A 66 6.52 13.77 29.29
CA SER A 66 5.24 13.35 28.73
C SER A 66 5.22 11.88 28.34
N LEU A 67 6.36 11.33 27.94
CA LEU A 67 6.49 9.93 27.55
C LEU A 67 6.42 8.99 28.77
N GLN A 68 7.03 9.37 29.88
CA GLN A 68 7.05 8.55 31.10
C GLN A 68 5.65 8.27 31.68
N ASN A 69 4.69 9.14 31.41
CA ASN A 69 3.31 9.00 31.90
C ASN A 69 2.42 8.12 31.02
N LYS A 70 2.86 7.80 29.81
CA LYS A 70 2.08 6.99 28.85
C LYS A 70 2.28 5.48 28.99
N LEU A 71 3.26 5.08 29.78
CA LEU A 71 3.78 3.72 29.80
C LEU A 71 3.20 2.88 30.92
N LYS A 72 2.62 1.74 30.58
CA LYS A 72 2.07 0.78 31.53
C LYS A 72 2.55 -0.64 31.24
N ILE A 73 2.88 -1.37 32.30
CA ILE A 73 3.34 -2.76 32.23
C ILE A 73 2.27 -3.64 31.58
N GLY A 74 2.68 -4.43 30.59
CA GLY A 74 1.84 -5.44 29.96
C GLY A 74 0.92 -4.92 28.85
N GLU A 75 0.97 -3.63 28.54
CA GLU A 75 0.35 -3.10 27.33
C GLU A 75 1.26 -3.28 26.12
N ASN A 76 0.69 -3.49 24.94
CA ASN A 76 1.44 -3.69 23.72
C ASN A 76 1.74 -2.35 23.05
N PHE A 77 2.87 -2.27 22.43
CA PHE A 77 3.38 -1.07 21.79
C PHE A 77 4.27 -1.43 20.60
N PHE A 78 4.56 -0.53 19.71
CA PHE A 78 5.58 -0.66 18.66
C PHE A 78 6.86 0.09 19.06
N LEU A 79 8.00 -0.39 18.69
CA LEU A 79 9.29 0.16 19.06
C LEU A 79 10.19 0.43 17.90
N SER A 80 10.95 1.48 18.02
CA SER A 80 12.00 1.77 17.10
C SER A 80 13.24 2.23 17.81
N PHE A 81 14.33 1.70 17.37
CA PHE A 81 15.63 1.90 17.97
C PHE A 81 16.61 2.54 17.01
N LYS A 82 17.52 3.30 17.60
CA LYS A 82 18.76 3.72 17.01
C LYS A 82 19.87 3.44 18.01
N ASP A 83 20.74 2.45 17.71
CA ASP A 83 21.87 2.08 18.55
C ASP A 83 21.52 1.94 20.04
N ASP A 84 20.57 1.12 20.39
CA ASP A 84 20.07 0.92 21.76
C ASP A 84 19.39 2.15 22.41
N THR A 85 19.13 3.20 21.64
CA THR A 85 18.40 4.39 22.10
C THR A 85 17.02 4.44 21.49
N ILE A 86 16.03 4.61 22.33
CA ILE A 86 14.64 4.75 21.92
C ILE A 86 14.40 6.15 21.34
N LEU A 87 13.70 6.21 20.21
CA LEU A 87 13.44 7.48 19.53
C LEU A 87 12.00 7.98 19.71
N ASP A 88 11.00 7.14 19.80
CA ASP A 88 9.61 7.58 19.98
C ASP A 88 8.66 6.48 20.50
N LEU A 89 7.46 6.86 20.95
CA LEU A 89 6.51 5.99 21.64
C LEU A 89 5.07 6.15 21.18
N GLU A 90 4.41 5.05 20.85
CA GLU A 90 2.95 4.98 20.71
C GLU A 90 2.35 3.73 21.38
N GLU A 91 1.29 3.94 22.15
CA GLU A 91 0.51 2.87 22.75
C GLU A 91 -0.24 2.13 21.63
N VAL A 92 0.01 0.82 21.47
CA VAL A 92 -0.88 0.00 20.64
C VAL A 92 -2.17 -0.15 21.42
N ASP A 93 -3.16 0.63 21.08
CA ASP A 93 -4.51 0.39 21.58
C ASP A 93 -4.90 -1.04 21.22
N LYS A 94 -5.13 -1.89 22.23
CA LYS A 94 -5.63 -3.26 22.05
C LYS A 94 -6.97 -3.30 21.31
N ASN A 95 -7.63 -2.14 21.21
CA ASN A 95 -8.81 -1.89 20.41
C ASN A 95 -8.50 -1.14 19.10
N THR A 96 -7.23 -0.89 18.76
CA THR A 96 -6.94 -0.49 17.37
C THR A 96 -7.42 -1.67 16.54
N SER A 97 -8.65 -1.57 16.11
CA SER A 97 -9.15 -2.45 15.08
C SER A 97 -8.18 -2.27 13.92
N TYR A 98 -7.38 -3.31 13.67
CA TYR A 98 -6.62 -3.38 12.43
C TYR A 98 -7.54 -2.89 11.33
N PHE A 99 -7.01 -2.05 10.44
CA PHE A 99 -7.83 -1.55 9.34
C PHE A 99 -8.62 -2.71 8.73
N THR A 100 -9.92 -2.59 8.80
CA THR A 100 -10.81 -3.56 8.16
C THR A 100 -11.18 -2.98 6.81
N PRO A 101 -10.80 -3.63 5.71
CA PRO A 101 -11.21 -3.18 4.38
C PRO A 101 -12.72 -3.03 4.29
N ILE A 102 -13.19 -1.95 3.68
CA ILE A 102 -14.61 -1.74 3.39
C ILE A 102 -15.06 -2.72 2.32
N VAL A 103 -14.20 -2.94 1.33
CA VAL A 103 -14.36 -3.95 0.29
C VAL A 103 -13.15 -4.86 0.33
N SER A 104 -13.35 -6.17 0.31
CA SER A 104 -12.25 -7.13 0.32
C SER A 104 -12.53 -8.31 -0.61
N GLY A 105 -11.47 -8.80 -1.24
CA GLY A 105 -11.53 -10.01 -2.04
C GLY A 105 -11.37 -11.29 -1.22
N THR A 106 -11.69 -12.42 -1.85
CA THR A 106 -11.49 -13.77 -1.32
C THR A 106 -10.28 -14.40 -2.00
N PRO A 107 -9.22 -14.77 -1.27
CA PRO A 107 -8.05 -15.41 -1.86
C PRO A 107 -8.42 -16.68 -2.66
N GLY A 108 -7.91 -16.78 -3.88
CA GLY A 108 -8.11 -17.94 -4.75
C GLY A 108 -9.38 -17.88 -5.62
N GLU A 109 -10.25 -16.91 -5.43
CA GLU A 109 -11.43 -16.74 -6.25
C GLU A 109 -11.10 -15.94 -7.52
N LYS A 110 -11.14 -16.60 -8.67
CA LYS A 110 -10.75 -16.05 -9.97
C LYS A 110 -11.94 -15.49 -10.73
N THR A 111 -12.57 -14.45 -10.19
CA THR A 111 -13.67 -13.72 -10.84
C THR A 111 -13.31 -12.26 -11.06
N ILE A 112 -13.94 -11.61 -12.05
CA ILE A 112 -13.75 -10.16 -12.27
C ILE A 112 -14.20 -9.36 -11.04
N LYS A 113 -15.32 -9.75 -10.43
CA LYS A 113 -15.77 -9.16 -9.17
C LYS A 113 -14.71 -9.26 -8.09
N ASN A 114 -14.15 -10.44 -7.86
CA ASN A 114 -13.15 -10.65 -6.83
C ASN A 114 -11.82 -9.94 -7.13
N LEU A 115 -11.43 -9.85 -8.40
CA LEU A 115 -10.27 -9.07 -8.83
C LEU A 115 -10.40 -7.60 -8.40
N LEU A 116 -11.55 -6.99 -8.68
CA LEU A 116 -11.84 -5.62 -8.29
C LEU A 116 -12.00 -5.49 -6.76
N SER A 117 -12.71 -6.42 -6.10
CA SER A 117 -12.82 -6.44 -4.63
C SER A 117 -11.44 -6.49 -3.95
N THR A 118 -10.54 -7.33 -4.47
CA THR A 118 -9.16 -7.41 -3.99
C THR A 118 -8.42 -6.10 -4.20
N ALA A 119 -8.60 -5.47 -5.35
CA ALA A 119 -8.00 -4.17 -5.64
C ALA A 119 -8.44 -3.08 -4.64
N PHE A 120 -9.66 -3.09 -4.18
CA PHE A 120 -10.16 -2.15 -3.18
C PHE A 120 -9.65 -2.42 -1.76
N SER A 121 -9.21 -3.62 -1.45
CA SER A 121 -8.83 -3.99 -0.07
C SER A 121 -7.80 -3.05 0.59
N PRO A 122 -6.72 -2.58 -0.07
CA PRO A 122 -5.73 -1.69 0.53
C PRO A 122 -6.09 -0.19 0.43
N VAL A 123 -7.20 0.16 -0.25
CA VAL A 123 -7.61 1.56 -0.40
C VAL A 123 -7.93 2.16 0.97
N GLY A 124 -7.42 3.35 1.22
CA GLY A 124 -7.62 4.06 2.49
C GLY A 124 -6.67 3.66 3.62
N SER A 125 -5.77 2.70 3.39
CA SER A 125 -4.87 2.21 4.45
C SER A 125 -3.42 1.97 4.01
N THR A 126 -3.09 2.18 2.74
CA THR A 126 -1.77 1.84 2.19
C THR A 126 -1.21 3.01 1.40
N LEU A 127 -0.01 3.46 1.74
CA LEU A 127 0.65 4.57 1.04
C LEU A 127 1.42 4.08 -0.19
N TYR A 128 1.65 5.00 -1.12
CA TYR A 128 2.58 4.80 -2.21
C TYR A 128 4.01 4.82 -1.66
N VAL A 129 4.71 3.72 -1.85
CA VAL A 129 6.15 3.62 -1.54
C VAL A 129 6.87 3.22 -2.82
N TYR A 130 7.82 4.02 -3.26
CA TYR A 130 8.58 3.72 -4.49
C TYR A 130 9.40 2.43 -4.29
N GLY A 131 9.15 1.41 -5.12
CA GLY A 131 9.72 0.07 -4.96
C GLY A 131 8.94 -0.82 -3.98
N GLY A 132 7.83 -0.34 -3.44
CA GLY A 132 6.94 -1.13 -2.58
C GLY A 132 6.33 -2.31 -3.34
N GLY A 133 6.43 -3.50 -2.75
CA GLY A 133 6.09 -4.77 -3.40
C GLY A 133 7.25 -5.44 -4.14
N TRP A 134 8.40 -4.78 -4.30
CA TRP A 134 9.61 -5.35 -4.88
C TRP A 134 10.50 -5.98 -3.81
N ASN A 135 11.24 -7.01 -4.18
CA ASN A 135 12.25 -7.58 -3.29
C ASN A 135 13.48 -6.67 -3.19
N TRP A 136 14.28 -6.90 -2.17
CA TRP A 136 15.46 -6.07 -1.89
C TRP A 136 16.55 -6.13 -2.98
N GLN A 137 16.53 -7.12 -3.89
CA GLN A 137 17.41 -7.20 -5.05
C GLN A 137 16.89 -6.44 -6.27
N ASP A 138 15.70 -5.85 -6.19
CA ASP A 138 15.04 -5.14 -7.30
C ASP A 138 14.91 -5.98 -8.58
N ASN A 139 14.57 -7.26 -8.41
CA ASN A 139 14.44 -8.17 -9.54
C ASN A 139 13.12 -8.95 -9.60
N GLY A 140 12.14 -8.58 -8.77
CA GLY A 140 10.82 -9.20 -8.75
C GLY A 140 10.09 -9.00 -7.42
N SER A 141 9.15 -9.88 -7.14
CA SER A 141 8.23 -9.75 -6.01
C SER A 141 8.90 -9.83 -4.66
N GLY A 142 8.61 -8.87 -3.80
CA GLY A 142 8.91 -8.90 -2.37
C GLY A 142 7.97 -9.81 -1.57
N ASN A 143 8.31 -10.09 -0.33
CA ASN A 143 7.49 -10.93 0.55
C ASN A 143 6.12 -10.27 0.81
N GLU A 144 6.11 -8.98 1.01
CA GLU A 144 4.91 -8.16 1.26
C GLU A 144 3.92 -8.22 0.09
N ALA A 145 4.41 -8.19 -1.16
CA ALA A 145 3.56 -8.36 -2.34
C ALA A 145 3.00 -9.78 -2.48
N ARG A 146 3.70 -10.78 -1.93
CA ARG A 146 3.26 -12.19 -1.96
C ARG A 146 2.38 -12.57 -0.79
N SER A 147 2.18 -11.68 0.17
CA SER A 147 1.31 -11.93 1.32
C SER A 147 -0.14 -12.11 0.88
N ILE A 148 -0.81 -13.09 1.49
CA ILE A 148 -2.25 -13.27 1.34
C ILE A 148 -2.96 -12.44 2.39
N GLY A 149 -3.83 -11.55 1.93
CA GLY A 149 -4.45 -10.51 2.75
C GLY A 149 -3.58 -9.26 2.90
N LEU A 150 -4.10 -8.29 3.65
CA LEU A 150 -3.41 -7.01 3.89
C LEU A 150 -2.30 -7.17 4.92
N SER A 151 -1.17 -6.53 4.65
CA SER A 151 -0.15 -6.34 5.66
C SER A 151 -0.62 -5.35 6.73
N LYS A 152 -0.45 -5.72 7.99
CA LYS A 152 -0.74 -4.83 9.13
C LYS A 152 0.15 -3.59 9.11
N GLU A 153 1.35 -3.73 8.59
CA GLU A 153 2.35 -2.66 8.53
C GLU A 153 1.94 -1.55 7.58
N TRP A 154 1.18 -1.84 6.51
CA TRP A 154 0.69 -0.81 5.60
C TRP A 154 -0.25 0.17 6.29
N ALA A 155 -1.23 -0.34 7.02
CA ALA A 155 -2.16 0.50 7.76
C ALA A 155 -1.44 1.26 8.89
N SER A 156 -0.57 0.59 9.64
CA SER A 156 0.24 1.23 10.68
C SER A 156 1.08 2.36 10.09
N PHE A 157 1.72 2.13 8.94
CA PHE A 157 2.48 3.16 8.27
C PHE A 157 1.60 4.31 7.78
N PHE A 158 0.44 4.04 7.16
CA PHE A 158 -0.51 5.08 6.76
C PHE A 158 -0.93 5.96 7.93
N TYR A 159 -1.34 5.36 9.05
CA TYR A 159 -1.76 6.11 10.24
C TYR A 159 -0.62 6.84 10.93
N SER A 160 0.60 6.38 10.73
CA SER A 160 1.80 7.02 11.24
C SER A 160 2.25 8.23 10.43
N GLN A 161 1.77 8.40 9.22
CA GLN A 161 2.10 9.52 8.34
C GLN A 161 0.95 10.54 8.33
N ASP A 162 1.27 11.74 7.89
CA ASP A 162 0.32 12.82 7.67
C ASP A 162 0.35 13.31 6.21
N THR A 163 -0.20 14.48 5.94
CA THR A 163 -0.22 15.13 4.62
C THR A 163 1.15 15.62 4.14
N TRP A 164 2.17 15.58 5.00
CA TRP A 164 3.56 15.93 4.68
C TRP A 164 4.36 14.75 4.15
N TYR A 165 3.83 13.52 4.25
CA TYR A 165 4.49 12.35 3.66
C TYR A 165 4.74 12.57 2.17
N ASN A 166 5.99 12.30 1.73
CA ASN A 166 6.40 12.43 0.35
C ASN A 166 7.29 11.24 -0.03
N PHE A 167 6.84 10.40 -0.95
CA PHE A 167 7.60 9.22 -1.38
C PHE A 167 8.98 9.57 -1.95
N ARG A 168 9.20 10.81 -2.41
CA ARG A 168 10.50 11.24 -2.94
C ARG A 168 11.55 11.43 -1.87
N ASP A 169 11.15 11.68 -0.64
CA ASP A 169 12.06 11.75 0.49
C ASP A 169 12.50 10.35 0.91
N GLU A 170 11.69 9.35 0.59
CA GLU A 170 11.86 7.93 0.87
C GLU A 170 12.42 7.18 -0.33
N ARG A 171 13.57 7.56 -0.80
CA ARG A 171 14.12 7.06 -2.06
C ARG A 171 14.50 5.59 -1.98
N TYR A 172 13.96 4.82 -2.91
CA TYR A 172 14.43 3.49 -3.22
C TYR A 172 15.69 3.54 -4.08
N TYR A 173 16.73 2.79 -3.67
CA TYR A 173 18.01 2.74 -4.38
C TYR A 173 18.38 1.30 -4.74
N PRO A 174 18.06 0.82 -5.95
CA PRO A 174 18.30 -0.57 -6.35
C PRO A 174 19.78 -0.96 -6.41
N GLN A 175 20.70 0.00 -6.49
CA GLN A 175 22.13 -0.26 -6.67
C GLN A 175 23.00 -0.01 -5.44
N GLY A 176 22.46 -0.06 -4.26
CA GLY A 176 23.30 0.16 -3.06
C GLY A 176 22.54 0.43 -1.79
N GLY A 177 21.24 0.40 -1.82
CA GLY A 177 20.39 0.54 -0.67
C GLY A 177 18.95 0.34 -1.06
N VAL A 178 18.27 -0.49 -0.32
CA VAL A 178 16.82 -0.66 -0.43
C VAL A 178 16.17 0.48 0.32
N ASN A 179 15.07 1.01 -0.20
CA ASN A 179 14.21 1.89 0.57
C ASN A 179 13.82 1.14 1.86
N GLN A 180 14.07 1.75 3.00
CA GLN A 180 13.75 1.15 4.30
C GLN A 180 12.27 0.93 4.52
N CYS A 181 11.42 1.58 3.72
CA CYS A 181 9.97 1.48 3.76
C CYS A 181 9.37 0.63 2.64
N HIS A 182 10.17 -0.10 1.87
CA HIS A 182 9.68 -0.87 0.72
C HIS A 182 8.59 -1.88 1.08
N ASP A 183 8.58 -2.40 2.30
CA ASP A 183 7.59 -3.31 2.87
C ASP A 183 6.35 -2.61 3.48
N LYS A 184 6.37 -1.27 3.59
CA LYS A 184 5.33 -0.49 4.28
C LYS A 184 4.25 0.09 3.37
N GLY A 185 4.32 -0.19 2.09
CA GLY A 185 3.36 0.27 1.09
C GLY A 185 3.59 -0.38 -0.25
N LEU A 186 2.90 0.10 -1.27
CA LEU A 186 2.92 -0.50 -2.60
C LEU A 186 3.14 0.57 -3.67
N ASP A 187 4.07 0.33 -4.60
CA ASP A 187 4.09 1.07 -5.85
C ASP A 187 3.03 0.54 -6.84
N CYS A 188 2.96 1.11 -8.04
CA CYS A 188 1.94 0.72 -9.02
C CYS A 188 2.05 -0.74 -9.46
N SER A 189 3.25 -1.25 -9.63
CA SER A 189 3.51 -2.64 -10.06
C SER A 189 3.47 -3.63 -8.90
N GLY A 190 3.90 -3.23 -7.72
CA GLY A 190 3.75 -3.97 -6.48
C GLY A 190 2.28 -4.19 -6.14
N TYR A 191 1.45 -3.17 -6.31
CA TYR A 191 0.01 -3.22 -6.09
C TYR A 191 -0.69 -4.22 -7.02
N ILE A 192 -0.47 -4.12 -8.34
CA ILE A 192 -1.02 -5.10 -9.27
C ILE A 192 -0.51 -6.51 -8.97
N GLY A 193 0.78 -6.64 -8.64
CA GLY A 193 1.37 -7.92 -8.26
C GLY A 193 0.69 -8.53 -7.04
N TRP A 194 0.50 -7.74 -5.97
CA TRP A 194 -0.18 -8.17 -4.75
C TRP A 194 -1.62 -8.61 -5.01
N ILE A 195 -2.38 -7.87 -5.81
CA ILE A 195 -3.73 -8.27 -6.22
C ILE A 195 -3.71 -9.68 -6.83
N LEU A 196 -2.78 -9.92 -7.75
CA LEU A 196 -2.70 -11.20 -8.45
C LEU A 196 -2.29 -12.35 -7.52
N TYR A 197 -1.36 -12.13 -6.58
CA TYR A 197 -1.02 -13.14 -5.58
C TYR A 197 -2.23 -13.55 -4.74
N ASN A 198 -3.07 -12.62 -4.38
CA ASN A 198 -4.31 -12.89 -3.64
C ASN A 198 -5.35 -13.59 -4.50
N VAL A 199 -5.64 -13.07 -5.69
CA VAL A 199 -6.64 -13.65 -6.59
C VAL A 199 -6.27 -15.06 -7.05
N PHE A 200 -4.97 -15.35 -7.26
CA PHE A 200 -4.49 -16.69 -7.60
C PHE A 200 -4.16 -17.54 -6.36
N ASN A 201 -4.14 -16.94 -5.16
CA ASN A 201 -3.78 -17.58 -3.89
C ASN A 201 -2.45 -18.33 -3.95
N THR A 202 -1.40 -17.65 -4.40
CA THR A 202 -0.06 -18.20 -4.54
C THR A 202 0.94 -17.36 -3.76
N GLU A 203 1.69 -17.99 -2.84
CA GLU A 203 2.65 -17.36 -1.94
C GLU A 203 4.11 -17.63 -2.33
N ASP A 204 4.34 -18.65 -3.18
CA ASP A 204 5.69 -19.15 -3.46
C ASP A 204 6.57 -18.19 -4.27
N GLY A 205 5.98 -17.17 -4.88
CA GLY A 205 6.67 -16.15 -5.65
C GLY A 205 7.20 -16.61 -7.00
N ASN A 206 7.03 -17.89 -7.35
CA ASN A 206 7.51 -18.43 -8.62
C ASN A 206 6.76 -17.82 -9.82
N ASP A 207 5.53 -17.41 -9.61
CA ASP A 207 4.72 -16.77 -10.66
C ASP A 207 5.26 -15.42 -11.09
N GLY A 208 5.97 -14.71 -10.20
CA GLY A 208 6.65 -13.46 -10.49
C GLY A 208 5.70 -12.38 -11.01
N PHE A 209 4.65 -12.06 -10.24
CA PHE A 209 3.65 -11.07 -10.66
C PHE A 209 4.15 -9.63 -10.57
N VAL A 210 5.08 -9.31 -9.65
CA VAL A 210 5.69 -7.98 -9.63
C VAL A 210 6.76 -7.87 -10.71
N GLY A 211 6.75 -6.76 -11.43
CA GLY A 211 7.70 -6.49 -12.50
C GLY A 211 7.55 -5.07 -13.04
N SER A 212 8.39 -4.69 -14.01
CA SER A 212 8.34 -3.35 -14.60
C SER A 212 6.92 -2.96 -15.01
N SER A 213 6.42 -1.86 -14.48
CA SER A 213 5.08 -1.33 -14.74
C SER A 213 4.81 -1.15 -16.22
N THR A 214 5.77 -0.64 -16.97
CA THR A 214 5.68 -0.45 -18.43
C THR A 214 5.48 -1.75 -19.22
N LYS A 215 5.92 -2.89 -18.66
CA LYS A 215 5.85 -4.21 -19.31
C LYS A 215 4.80 -5.14 -18.71
N MET A 216 4.10 -4.73 -17.66
CA MET A 216 3.28 -5.63 -16.86
C MET A 216 2.13 -6.23 -17.67
N ALA A 217 1.38 -5.43 -18.40
CA ALA A 217 0.30 -5.89 -19.27
C ALA A 217 0.77 -6.97 -20.25
N LYS A 218 1.90 -6.76 -20.92
CA LYS A 218 2.48 -7.74 -21.86
C LYS A 218 2.94 -9.01 -21.15
N ARG A 219 3.61 -8.89 -19.98
CA ARG A 219 4.06 -10.05 -19.19
C ARG A 219 2.92 -10.93 -18.72
N LEU A 220 1.75 -10.39 -18.39
CA LEU A 220 0.59 -11.17 -18.01
C LEU A 220 0.07 -12.00 -19.20
N SER A 221 0.09 -11.46 -20.39
CA SER A 221 -0.22 -12.20 -21.62
C SER A 221 0.81 -13.31 -21.90
N GLU A 222 2.11 -13.03 -21.72
CA GLU A 222 3.17 -14.03 -21.86
C GLU A 222 3.05 -15.18 -20.83
N LYS A 223 2.43 -14.94 -19.69
CA LYS A 223 2.05 -15.96 -18.70
C LYS A 223 0.79 -16.77 -19.10
N GLY A 224 0.13 -16.42 -20.20
CA GLY A 224 -1.07 -17.11 -20.70
C GLY A 224 -2.35 -16.80 -19.93
N LEU A 225 -2.39 -15.67 -19.22
CA LEU A 225 -3.55 -15.26 -18.41
C LEU A 225 -4.60 -14.51 -19.23
N GLY A 226 -4.23 -13.96 -20.37
CA GLY A 226 -5.10 -13.13 -21.21
C GLY A 226 -4.39 -12.68 -22.48
N GLU A 227 -4.92 -11.67 -23.12
CA GLU A 227 -4.43 -11.09 -24.37
C GLU A 227 -3.89 -9.68 -24.13
N TRP A 228 -2.75 -9.37 -24.73
CA TRP A 228 -2.18 -8.04 -24.77
C TRP A 228 -2.30 -7.43 -26.14
N THR A 229 -2.65 -6.14 -26.19
CA THR A 229 -2.72 -5.37 -27.43
C THR A 229 -2.28 -3.92 -27.22
N GLN A 230 -1.70 -3.33 -28.25
CA GLN A 230 -1.47 -1.88 -28.34
C GLN A 230 -2.57 -1.19 -29.13
N ASP A 231 -3.30 -1.94 -29.96
CA ASP A 231 -4.41 -1.45 -30.76
C ASP A 231 -5.72 -1.63 -29.98
N TYR A 232 -6.15 -0.59 -29.29
CA TYR A 232 -7.40 -0.53 -28.53
C TYR A 232 -7.93 0.89 -28.48
N THR A 233 -9.23 1.02 -28.33
CA THR A 233 -9.95 2.29 -28.10
C THR A 233 -10.55 2.28 -26.68
N LEU A 234 -11.19 3.36 -26.28
CA LEU A 234 -11.89 3.42 -25.00
C LEU A 234 -13.00 2.37 -24.92
N GLU A 235 -13.69 2.09 -26.03
CA GLU A 235 -14.78 1.10 -26.10
C GLU A 235 -14.28 -0.35 -25.86
N ASP A 236 -12.99 -0.59 -26.06
CA ASP A 236 -12.36 -1.89 -25.85
C ASP A 236 -11.92 -2.13 -24.40
N ILE A 237 -12.03 -1.11 -23.54
CA ILE A 237 -11.63 -1.22 -22.14
C ILE A 237 -12.76 -1.83 -21.33
N LYS A 238 -12.47 -2.93 -20.67
CA LYS A 238 -13.39 -3.67 -19.80
C LYS A 238 -12.96 -3.61 -18.34
N PRO A 239 -13.89 -3.77 -17.39
CA PRO A 239 -13.58 -3.91 -15.97
C PRO A 239 -12.52 -4.99 -15.71
N GLY A 240 -11.50 -4.65 -14.93
CA GLY A 240 -10.38 -5.55 -14.65
C GLY A 240 -9.25 -5.55 -15.69
N ASP A 241 -9.39 -4.86 -16.83
CA ASP A 241 -8.29 -4.68 -17.78
C ASP A 241 -7.11 -3.97 -17.11
N ILE A 242 -5.89 -4.41 -17.44
CA ILE A 242 -4.66 -3.83 -16.90
C ILE A 242 -3.93 -3.08 -18.02
N ILE A 243 -3.68 -1.80 -17.80
CA ILE A 243 -3.07 -0.91 -18.78
C ILE A 243 -1.67 -0.50 -18.30
N SER A 244 -0.66 -0.80 -19.11
CA SER A 244 0.72 -0.38 -18.91
C SER A 244 1.05 0.82 -19.79
N ILE A 245 1.57 1.86 -19.18
CA ILE A 245 2.09 3.07 -19.83
C ILE A 245 3.54 3.33 -19.38
N SER A 246 4.16 4.39 -19.83
CA SER A 246 5.52 4.73 -19.43
C SER A 246 5.62 4.99 -17.93
N GLY A 247 6.35 4.12 -17.23
CA GLY A 247 6.60 4.26 -15.79
C GLY A 247 5.40 3.98 -14.88
N HIS A 248 4.24 3.56 -15.43
CA HIS A 248 3.05 3.31 -14.62
C HIS A 248 2.21 2.14 -15.14
N VAL A 249 1.42 1.56 -14.23
CA VAL A 249 0.43 0.52 -14.52
C VAL A 249 -0.81 0.75 -13.67
N TRP A 250 -1.99 0.53 -14.25
CA TRP A 250 -3.27 0.73 -13.61
C TRP A 250 -4.32 -0.28 -14.10
N MET A 251 -5.38 -0.45 -13.33
CA MET A 251 -6.51 -1.34 -13.65
C MET A 251 -7.75 -0.50 -13.89
N ALA A 252 -8.54 -0.86 -14.90
CA ALA A 252 -9.80 -0.22 -15.21
C ALA A 252 -10.91 -0.73 -14.29
N VAL A 253 -11.66 0.16 -13.67
CA VAL A 253 -12.98 -0.14 -13.11
C VAL A 253 -14.03 -0.14 -14.24
N GLY A 254 -13.85 0.74 -15.20
CA GLY A 254 -14.64 0.76 -16.43
C GLY A 254 -14.73 2.15 -17.07
N VAL A 255 -15.39 2.20 -18.21
CA VAL A 255 -15.62 3.41 -19.02
C VAL A 255 -17.01 3.97 -18.71
N CYS A 256 -17.08 5.26 -18.41
CA CYS A 256 -18.33 5.98 -18.16
C CYS A 256 -19.03 6.39 -19.46
N SER A 257 -20.29 6.78 -19.37
CA SER A 257 -21.13 7.14 -20.54
C SER A 257 -20.60 8.36 -21.31
N ASP A 258 -19.86 9.24 -20.65
CA ASP A 258 -19.23 10.43 -21.23
C ASP A 258 -17.84 10.13 -21.85
N GLY A 259 -17.38 8.88 -21.82
CA GLY A 259 -16.07 8.45 -22.31
C GLY A 259 -14.93 8.65 -21.31
N SER A 260 -15.19 9.19 -20.13
CA SER A 260 -14.20 9.21 -19.05
C SER A 260 -14.03 7.80 -18.45
N VAL A 261 -12.89 7.53 -17.77
CA VAL A 261 -12.60 6.20 -17.25
C VAL A 261 -12.28 6.28 -15.77
N ILE A 262 -12.81 5.34 -14.99
CA ILE A 262 -12.40 5.15 -13.60
C ILE A 262 -11.25 4.15 -13.55
N ALA A 263 -10.11 4.61 -13.04
CA ALA A 263 -8.93 3.79 -12.78
C ALA A 263 -8.81 3.47 -11.29
N ILE A 264 -8.36 2.26 -10.96
CA ILE A 264 -7.88 1.90 -9.64
C ILE A 264 -6.40 1.52 -9.73
N HIS A 265 -5.55 2.14 -8.93
CA HIS A 265 -4.11 1.96 -9.00
C HIS A 265 -3.44 2.46 -7.72
N SER A 266 -2.19 2.06 -7.49
CA SER A 266 -1.32 2.75 -6.53
C SER A 266 -0.55 3.85 -7.25
N THR A 267 -0.72 5.09 -6.83
CA THR A 267 -0.12 6.27 -7.47
C THR A 267 0.29 7.30 -6.42
N ALA A 268 1.42 7.97 -6.65
CA ALA A 268 1.90 9.06 -5.82
C ALA A 268 1.09 10.34 -6.07
N SER A 269 -0.17 10.34 -5.70
CA SER A 269 -1.02 11.51 -5.81
C SER A 269 -0.62 12.60 -4.81
N GLU A 270 -0.90 13.85 -5.18
CA GLU A 270 -0.60 14.99 -4.32
C GLU A 270 -1.59 15.08 -3.15
N SER A 271 -1.05 15.27 -1.95
CA SER A 271 -1.83 15.65 -0.78
C SER A 271 -2.41 17.07 -0.94
N ARG A 272 -3.30 17.47 -0.02
CA ARG A 272 -3.82 18.83 0.00
C ARG A 272 -2.77 19.90 0.24
N GLU A 273 -1.61 19.53 0.78
CA GLU A 273 -0.44 20.37 0.96
C GLU A 273 0.57 20.28 -0.20
N GLY A 274 0.26 19.51 -1.25
CA GLY A 274 1.11 19.39 -2.45
C GLY A 274 2.27 18.41 -2.33
N ASN A 275 2.24 17.50 -1.33
CA ASN A 275 3.24 16.45 -1.20
C ASN A 275 2.81 15.19 -1.94
N GLU A 276 3.74 14.56 -2.65
CA GLU A 276 3.48 13.34 -3.44
C GLU A 276 3.54 12.10 -2.53
N GLY A 277 2.40 11.75 -1.94
CA GLY A 277 2.25 10.59 -1.05
C GLY A 277 1.36 9.52 -1.66
N GLY A 278 0.06 9.74 -1.72
CA GLY A 278 -0.93 8.86 -2.33
C GLY A 278 -0.83 7.38 -1.97
N GLY A 279 -1.28 6.52 -2.87
CA GLY A 279 -1.29 5.06 -2.73
C GLY A 279 -2.38 4.41 -3.58
N PRO A 280 -2.90 3.24 -3.18
CA PRO A 280 -4.07 2.62 -3.79
C PRO A 280 -5.29 3.53 -3.67
N GLU A 281 -5.83 3.96 -4.82
CA GLU A 281 -6.96 4.89 -4.87
C GLU A 281 -7.74 4.77 -6.17
N LEU A 282 -8.98 5.28 -6.16
CA LEU A 282 -9.71 5.60 -7.38
C LEU A 282 -9.20 6.94 -7.94
N SER A 283 -9.01 6.96 -9.26
CA SER A 283 -8.71 8.17 -10.03
C SER A 283 -9.61 8.28 -11.24
N ALA A 284 -9.87 9.51 -11.68
CA ALA A 284 -10.54 9.75 -12.93
C ALA A 284 -9.54 9.99 -14.05
N VAL A 285 -9.64 9.24 -15.13
CA VAL A 285 -8.92 9.52 -16.39
C VAL A 285 -9.87 10.33 -17.27
N ALA A 286 -9.69 11.64 -17.25
CA ALA A 286 -10.59 12.59 -17.91
C ALA A 286 -9.93 13.96 -18.08
N THR A 287 -10.51 14.81 -18.92
CA THR A 287 -10.03 16.17 -19.17
C THR A 287 -10.58 17.21 -18.18
N SER A 288 -11.60 16.85 -17.39
CA SER A 288 -12.27 17.78 -16.48
C SER A 288 -12.77 17.07 -15.21
N LYS A 289 -12.81 17.79 -14.11
CA LYS A 289 -13.49 17.37 -12.87
C LYS A 289 -15.02 17.31 -12.99
N ASP A 290 -15.58 17.85 -14.06
CA ASP A 290 -17.01 17.71 -14.36
C ASP A 290 -17.36 16.38 -15.02
N SER A 291 -16.35 15.52 -15.33
CA SER A 291 -16.57 14.22 -15.92
C SER A 291 -17.32 13.26 -14.98
N GLU A 292 -18.00 12.30 -15.57
CA GLU A 292 -18.73 11.28 -14.82
C GLU A 292 -17.79 10.44 -13.94
N ALA A 293 -16.62 10.05 -14.48
CA ALA A 293 -15.61 9.31 -13.73
C ALA A 293 -15.12 10.08 -12.49
N TYR A 294 -14.88 11.39 -12.60
CA TYR A 294 -14.43 12.17 -11.45
C TYR A 294 -15.52 12.26 -10.38
N ARG A 295 -16.76 12.54 -10.76
CA ARG A 295 -17.89 12.64 -9.81
C ARG A 295 -18.15 11.34 -9.07
N ILE A 296 -18.08 10.21 -9.77
CA ILE A 296 -18.23 8.88 -9.17
C ILE A 296 -17.06 8.59 -8.22
N ALA A 297 -15.81 8.73 -8.67
CA ALA A 297 -14.65 8.49 -7.84
C ALA A 297 -14.64 9.38 -6.58
N ASP A 298 -14.97 10.67 -6.73
CA ASP A 298 -15.05 11.65 -5.62
C ASP A 298 -16.11 11.25 -4.60
N TYR A 299 -17.28 10.80 -5.06
CA TYR A 299 -18.33 10.30 -4.18
C TYR A 299 -17.88 9.08 -3.37
N TYR A 300 -17.32 8.06 -4.01
CA TYR A 300 -16.91 6.84 -3.32
C TYR A 300 -15.71 7.07 -2.38
N MET A 301 -14.71 7.83 -2.81
CA MET A 301 -13.55 8.14 -1.96
C MET A 301 -13.96 9.01 -0.76
N SER A 302 -14.76 10.04 -0.95
CA SER A 302 -15.19 10.91 0.15
C SER A 302 -16.15 10.23 1.13
N THR A 303 -17.01 9.34 0.64
CA THR A 303 -18.04 8.67 1.46
C THR A 303 -17.46 7.50 2.26
N TYR A 304 -16.67 6.66 1.62
CA TYR A 304 -16.21 5.40 2.20
C TYR A 304 -14.79 5.45 2.76
N TYR A 305 -13.95 6.40 2.30
CA TYR A 305 -12.56 6.56 2.75
C TYR A 305 -12.27 8.00 3.20
N PRO A 306 -13.05 8.55 4.17
CA PRO A 306 -12.96 9.98 4.52
C PRO A 306 -11.59 10.39 5.06
N GLU A 307 -10.89 9.54 5.81
CA GLU A 307 -9.54 9.85 6.31
C GLU A 307 -8.53 9.96 5.17
N TRP A 308 -8.58 9.04 4.21
CA TRP A 308 -7.80 9.11 2.99
C TRP A 308 -8.14 10.38 2.20
N TYR A 309 -9.43 10.61 1.92
CA TYR A 309 -9.91 11.73 1.13
C TYR A 309 -9.54 13.09 1.75
N ASN A 310 -9.47 13.18 3.08
CA ASN A 310 -8.99 14.37 3.78
C ASN A 310 -7.51 14.65 3.52
N ARG A 311 -6.70 13.63 3.26
CA ARG A 311 -5.28 13.78 2.90
C ARG A 311 -5.10 13.93 1.40
N TYR A 312 -5.70 13.05 0.61
CA TYR A 312 -5.51 12.92 -0.83
C TYR A 312 -6.85 13.07 -1.56
N PRO A 313 -7.09 14.21 -2.23
CA PRO A 313 -8.27 14.37 -3.07
C PRO A 313 -8.17 13.45 -4.29
N VAL A 314 -9.31 13.09 -4.87
CA VAL A 314 -9.32 12.27 -6.09
C VAL A 314 -8.44 12.90 -7.18
N ALA A 315 -7.54 12.11 -7.74
CA ALA A 315 -6.66 12.56 -8.80
C ALA A 315 -7.38 12.57 -10.15
N LEU A 316 -7.21 13.66 -10.86
CA LEU A 316 -7.59 13.77 -12.27
C LEU A 316 -6.37 13.46 -13.12
N LYS A 317 -6.45 12.40 -13.90
CA LYS A 317 -5.37 11.92 -14.76
C LYS A 317 -5.65 12.28 -16.21
N ASP A 318 -4.63 12.80 -16.90
CA ASP A 318 -4.73 13.21 -18.28
C ASP A 318 -4.88 11.99 -19.21
N PRO A 319 -5.95 11.91 -20.03
CA PRO A 319 -6.15 10.84 -21.00
C PRO A 319 -5.00 10.70 -22.00
N ASP A 320 -4.37 11.78 -22.43
CA ASP A 320 -3.25 11.73 -23.38
C ASP A 320 -2.03 11.03 -22.77
N VAL A 321 -1.90 11.02 -21.44
CA VAL A 321 -0.86 10.30 -20.72
C VAL A 321 -1.29 8.86 -20.40
N TYR A 322 -2.53 8.67 -19.91
CA TYR A 322 -3.01 7.39 -19.41
C TYR A 322 -3.41 6.40 -20.52
N PHE A 323 -3.63 6.87 -21.73
CA PHE A 323 -3.83 6.03 -22.93
C PHE A 323 -2.68 6.09 -23.91
N LEU A 324 -1.53 6.64 -23.48
CA LEU A 324 -0.34 6.70 -24.33
C LEU A 324 0.14 5.29 -24.71
N LYS A 325 0.24 5.03 -26.03
CA LYS A 325 0.60 3.73 -26.59
C LYS A 325 1.99 3.73 -27.26
N GLU A 326 2.77 4.76 -27.01
CA GLU A 326 4.12 4.91 -27.59
C GLU A 326 5.11 4.02 -26.83
N GLY A 327 5.65 3.01 -27.49
CA GLY A 327 6.66 2.10 -26.95
C GLY A 327 6.27 0.63 -27.07
N GLU A 328 7.25 -0.23 -27.29
CA GLU A 328 7.06 -1.66 -27.65
C GLU A 328 6.34 -2.53 -26.62
N ASN A 329 6.23 -2.08 -25.36
CA ASN A 329 5.72 -2.91 -24.26
C ASN A 329 4.48 -2.32 -23.58
N MET A 330 4.10 -1.10 -23.93
CA MET A 330 2.91 -0.45 -23.40
C MET A 330 1.66 -1.00 -24.07
N GLY A 331 0.53 -0.93 -23.40
CA GLY A 331 -0.73 -1.40 -23.97
C GLY A 331 -1.67 -1.94 -22.91
N LYS A 332 -2.74 -2.53 -23.39
CA LYS A 332 -3.83 -3.09 -22.61
C LYS A 332 -3.70 -4.62 -22.54
N PHE A 333 -3.91 -5.17 -21.38
CA PHE A 333 -4.11 -6.60 -21.13
C PHE A 333 -5.57 -6.83 -20.75
N SER A 334 -6.20 -7.82 -21.39
CA SER A 334 -7.54 -8.28 -21.06
C SER A 334 -7.53 -9.77 -20.71
N TRP A 335 -8.27 -10.12 -19.68
CA TRP A 335 -8.33 -11.50 -19.17
C TRP A 335 -8.96 -12.47 -20.16
N TYR A 336 -8.46 -13.70 -20.21
CA TYR A 336 -9.24 -14.79 -20.76
C TYR A 336 -10.42 -15.08 -19.83
N ILE A 337 -11.62 -15.15 -20.39
CA ILE A 337 -12.82 -15.49 -19.63
C ILE A 337 -13.16 -16.95 -19.85
N ASP A 338 -13.51 -17.64 -18.75
CA ASP A 338 -13.88 -19.07 -18.70
C ASP A 338 -12.80 -20.04 -19.24
N LYS A 339 -11.55 -19.62 -19.25
CA LYS A 339 -10.40 -20.48 -19.55
C LYS A 339 -9.67 -20.89 -18.26
N VAL A 340 -8.95 -22.00 -18.29
CA VAL A 340 -8.27 -22.62 -17.14
C VAL A 340 -7.36 -21.63 -16.38
N ASN A 341 -6.64 -20.78 -17.11
CA ASN A 341 -5.72 -19.80 -16.52
C ASN A 341 -6.32 -18.39 -16.48
N GLY A 342 -7.57 -18.21 -16.85
CA GLY A 342 -8.23 -16.92 -16.89
C GLY A 342 -9.07 -16.62 -15.67
N MET A 343 -9.96 -15.66 -15.84
CA MET A 343 -11.01 -15.29 -14.89
C MET A 343 -12.36 -15.86 -15.35
N SER A 344 -13.34 -15.84 -14.47
CA SER A 344 -14.75 -16.00 -14.80
C SER A 344 -15.51 -14.72 -14.45
N ASP A 345 -16.69 -14.56 -15.04
CA ASP A 345 -17.55 -13.41 -14.78
C ASP A 345 -19.00 -13.82 -14.51
N PRO A 346 -19.24 -14.61 -13.44
CA PRO A 346 -20.59 -15.07 -13.11
C PRO A 346 -21.54 -13.95 -12.70
N ASP A 347 -20.98 -12.83 -12.24
CA ASP A 347 -21.74 -11.65 -11.79
C ASP A 347 -22.05 -10.66 -12.93
N GLY A 348 -21.45 -10.84 -14.12
CA GLY A 348 -21.68 -9.99 -15.29
C GLY A 348 -20.98 -8.63 -15.25
N TYR A 349 -19.91 -8.50 -14.48
CA TYR A 349 -19.16 -7.24 -14.29
C TYR A 349 -18.61 -6.66 -15.60
N LEU A 350 -18.28 -7.49 -16.58
CA LEU A 350 -17.76 -7.04 -17.88
C LEU A 350 -18.74 -6.21 -18.70
N GLU A 351 -20.04 -6.27 -18.36
CA GLU A 351 -21.10 -5.52 -19.04
C GLU A 351 -21.72 -4.42 -18.16
N MET A 352 -21.26 -4.29 -16.88
CA MET A 352 -21.72 -3.27 -15.97
C MET A 352 -21.00 -1.93 -16.21
N SER A 353 -21.71 -0.84 -15.97
CA SER A 353 -21.12 0.49 -15.86
C SER A 353 -20.27 0.60 -14.58
N PRO A 354 -19.30 1.52 -14.52
CA PRO A 354 -18.51 1.74 -13.30
C PRO A 354 -19.36 2.06 -12.06
N GLU A 355 -20.46 2.78 -12.22
CA GLU A 355 -21.38 3.09 -11.12
C GLU A 355 -22.10 1.85 -10.58
N GLU A 356 -22.55 0.95 -11.47
CA GLU A 356 -23.15 -0.34 -11.09
C GLU A 356 -22.15 -1.22 -10.35
N ILE A 357 -20.90 -1.32 -10.86
CA ILE A 357 -19.81 -2.07 -10.22
C ILE A 357 -19.55 -1.55 -8.82
N LEU A 358 -19.31 -0.25 -8.67
CA LEU A 358 -19.02 0.34 -7.38
C LEU A 358 -20.22 0.24 -6.43
N SER A 359 -21.44 0.44 -6.93
CA SER A 359 -22.65 0.24 -6.14
C SER A 359 -22.80 -1.20 -5.64
N ASP A 360 -22.36 -2.21 -6.41
CA ASP A 360 -22.39 -3.60 -5.97
C ASP A 360 -21.28 -3.94 -4.97
N LEU A 361 -20.09 -3.40 -5.17
CA LEU A 361 -18.92 -3.64 -4.29
C LEU A 361 -19.06 -3.00 -2.91
N PHE A 362 -19.78 -1.89 -2.80
CA PHE A 362 -19.94 -1.10 -1.57
C PHE A 362 -21.29 -1.31 -0.87
N LYS A 363 -22.00 -2.38 -1.18
CA LYS A 363 -23.20 -2.81 -0.46
C LYS A 363 -22.83 -3.42 0.89
#